data_496fe6c473db6e0a99d22c1c3f1f2965
#
_entry.id   496fe6c473db6e0a99d22c1c3f1f2965
#
_cell.length_a   1.000
_cell.length_b   1.000
_cell.length_c   1.000
_cell.angle_alpha   90.00
_cell.angle_beta   90.00
_cell.angle_gamma   90.00
#
_symmetry.space_group_name_H-M   'P 1'
#
loop_
_entity.id
_entity.type
_entity.pdbx_description
1 polymer ?
#
loop_
_entity_poly.entity_id
_entity_poly.type
_entity_poly.pdbx_seq_one_letter_code
_entity_poly.pdbx_strand_id
1 'polypeptide(L)'
;MHVIWNLLRAELSAHAATLCSFVVVAAIISTANLVMGGATPAIAVCVLTVAFLPSALFAQDERAHLDTMYSVLPVTRAQFVVARYLLVALIVAAATLVGLIAARVDDAVRGPWTGLLPLSTVGVAGLAVGAVGMIVAIQLLLFFSLGYARTGMYAYGATMILMFAFGLLTQKLPDLAATIIRWAGSPWTGAVGSGIAAAVLALSAVSSVRLYRRRSL
;
A
#
# COMPACT_ATOMS: atom_id res chain seq x y z
N MET A 1 -24.96 2.57 -3.21
CA MET A 1 -23.85 3.35 -2.60
C MET A 1 -23.88 3.32 -1.08
N HIS A 2 -25.01 3.48 -0.41
CA HIS A 2 -25.11 3.46 1.07
C HIS A 2 -24.55 2.18 1.71
N VAL A 3 -24.77 1.00 1.11
CA VAL A 3 -24.31 -0.28 1.65
C VAL A 3 -22.78 -0.36 1.68
N ILE A 4 -22.10 0.06 0.61
CA ILE A 4 -20.62 0.05 0.56
C ILE A 4 -20.03 1.03 1.57
N TRP A 5 -20.64 2.20 1.76
CA TRP A 5 -20.21 3.18 2.74
C TRP A 5 -20.35 2.69 4.18
N ASN A 6 -21.47 2.04 4.49
CA ASN A 6 -21.68 1.45 5.81
C ASN A 6 -20.72 0.29 6.08
N LEU A 7 -20.44 -0.53 5.06
CA LEU A 7 -19.42 -1.57 5.12
C LEU A 7 -18.03 -0.99 5.39
N LEU A 8 -17.66 0.07 4.68
CA LEU A 8 -16.37 0.73 4.83
C LEU A 8 -16.21 1.34 6.24
N ARG A 9 -17.25 1.91 6.80
CA ARG A 9 -17.27 2.38 8.20
C ARG A 9 -17.12 1.23 9.19
N ALA A 10 -17.84 0.13 8.98
CA ALA A 10 -17.73 -1.05 9.82
C ALA A 10 -16.32 -1.66 9.78
N GLU A 11 -15.73 -1.77 8.59
CA GLU A 11 -14.35 -2.22 8.38
C GLU A 11 -13.34 -1.31 9.10
N LEU A 12 -13.48 0.02 8.95
CA LEU A 12 -12.62 0.98 9.65
C LEU A 12 -12.72 0.85 11.17
N SER A 13 -13.94 0.66 11.71
CA SER A 13 -14.12 0.50 13.15
C SER A 13 -13.59 -0.84 13.66
N ALA A 14 -13.80 -1.93 12.91
CA ALA A 14 -13.35 -3.27 13.28
C ALA A 14 -11.80 -3.35 13.29
N HIS A 15 -11.14 -2.64 12.39
CA HIS A 15 -9.68 -2.66 12.26
C HIS A 15 -8.98 -1.43 12.84
N ALA A 16 -9.68 -0.59 13.60
CA ALA A 16 -9.13 0.68 14.10
C ALA A 16 -7.83 0.52 14.87
N ALA A 17 -7.71 -0.48 15.74
CA ALA A 17 -6.49 -0.75 16.51
C ALA A 17 -5.30 -1.11 15.60
N THR A 18 -5.53 -1.97 14.61
CA THR A 18 -4.52 -2.36 13.63
C THR A 18 -4.09 -1.16 12.79
N LEU A 19 -5.04 -0.36 12.31
CA LEU A 19 -4.77 0.85 11.54
C LEU A 19 -3.98 1.88 12.36
N CYS A 20 -4.35 2.11 13.62
CA CYS A 20 -3.60 2.97 14.53
C CYS A 20 -2.15 2.48 14.71
N SER A 21 -1.95 1.17 14.90
CA SER A 21 -0.59 0.60 15.01
C SER A 21 0.23 0.84 13.76
N PHE A 22 -0.35 0.67 12.57
CA PHE A 22 0.33 0.96 11.31
C PHE A 22 0.68 2.43 11.15
N VAL A 23 -0.21 3.35 11.54
CA VAL A 23 0.05 4.80 11.53
C VAL A 23 1.20 5.15 12.46
N VAL A 24 1.22 4.60 13.68
CA VAL A 24 2.29 4.84 14.65
C VAL A 24 3.64 4.33 14.12
N VAL A 25 3.69 3.09 13.60
CA VAL A 25 4.90 2.51 13.01
C VAL A 25 5.37 3.32 11.82
N ALA A 26 4.47 3.68 10.90
CA ALA A 26 4.79 4.52 9.75
C ALA A 26 5.32 5.89 10.17
N ALA A 27 4.73 6.51 11.20
CA ALA A 27 5.18 7.80 11.73
C ALA A 27 6.60 7.69 12.33
N ILE A 28 6.87 6.66 13.14
CA ILE A 28 8.20 6.44 13.75
C ILE A 28 9.25 6.25 12.65
N ILE A 29 9.01 5.35 11.70
CA ILE A 29 9.96 5.05 10.64
C ILE A 29 10.16 6.27 9.73
N SER A 30 9.07 7.00 9.39
CA SER A 30 9.15 8.21 8.57
C SER A 30 9.94 9.31 9.28
N THR A 31 9.72 9.52 10.58
CA THR A 31 10.47 10.50 11.37
C THR A 31 11.96 10.15 11.44
N ALA A 32 12.30 8.87 11.65
CA ALA A 32 13.68 8.43 11.61
C ALA A 32 14.33 8.70 10.24
N ASN A 33 13.61 8.42 9.14
CA ASN A 33 14.10 8.71 7.79
C ASN A 33 14.22 10.21 7.51
N LEU A 34 13.31 11.05 8.00
CA LEU A 34 13.42 12.52 7.92
C LEU A 34 14.69 13.02 8.60
N VAL A 35 15.04 12.46 9.77
CA VAL A 35 16.24 12.87 10.51
C VAL A 35 17.52 12.41 9.79
N MET A 36 17.54 11.20 9.23
CA MET A 36 18.74 10.57 8.67
C MET A 36 18.91 10.79 7.17
N GLY A 37 17.85 10.84 6.41
CA GLY A 37 17.90 10.80 4.95
C GLY A 37 17.05 11.87 4.23
N GLY A 38 16.36 12.72 4.97
CA GLY A 38 15.49 13.76 4.40
C GLY A 38 14.09 13.29 4.00
N ALA A 39 13.30 14.21 3.47
CA ALA A 39 11.87 14.03 3.20
C ALA A 39 11.56 12.97 2.12
N THR A 40 12.36 12.92 1.08
CA THR A 40 12.08 12.08 -0.09
C THR A 40 12.08 10.57 0.23
N PRO A 41 13.10 10.01 0.91
CA PRO A 41 13.04 8.61 1.36
C PRO A 41 11.93 8.37 2.40
N ALA A 42 11.61 9.34 3.24
CA ALA A 42 10.52 9.22 4.20
C ALA A 42 9.16 9.00 3.54
N ILE A 43 8.87 9.66 2.41
CA ILE A 43 7.64 9.42 1.63
C ILE A 43 7.58 7.97 1.15
N ALA A 44 8.66 7.49 0.53
CA ALA A 44 8.69 6.13 -0.01
C ALA A 44 8.44 5.09 1.10
N VAL A 45 9.08 5.26 2.26
CA VAL A 45 8.92 4.35 3.41
C VAL A 45 7.51 4.42 3.99
N CYS A 46 6.92 5.61 4.11
CA CYS A 46 5.55 5.77 4.58
C CYS A 46 4.55 5.01 3.69
N VAL A 47 4.67 5.14 2.38
CA VAL A 47 3.81 4.43 1.44
C VAL A 47 4.09 2.93 1.42
N LEU A 48 5.37 2.51 1.46
CA LEU A 48 5.77 1.10 1.48
C LEU A 48 5.27 0.35 2.72
N THR A 49 5.17 1.03 3.87
CA THR A 49 4.59 0.43 5.09
C THR A 49 3.16 -0.08 4.85
N VAL A 50 2.39 0.59 3.99
CA VAL A 50 1.02 0.17 3.64
C VAL A 50 0.99 -1.15 2.86
N ALA A 51 2.08 -1.57 2.23
CA ALA A 51 2.15 -2.86 1.54
C ALA A 51 1.92 -4.07 2.47
N PHE A 52 2.13 -3.91 3.78
CA PHE A 52 1.88 -4.97 4.77
C PHE A 52 0.44 -4.98 5.30
N LEU A 53 -0.30 -3.92 5.04
CA LEU A 53 -1.66 -3.74 5.59
C LEU A 53 -2.64 -4.85 5.16
N PRO A 54 -2.73 -5.27 3.89
CA PRO A 54 -3.67 -6.32 3.49
C PRO A 54 -3.44 -7.61 4.29
N SER A 55 -2.18 -8.01 4.47
CA SER A 55 -1.83 -9.20 5.23
C SER A 55 -2.25 -9.09 6.70
N ALA A 56 -2.07 -7.93 7.32
CA ALA A 56 -2.48 -7.69 8.71
C ALA A 56 -4.00 -7.72 8.88
N LEU A 57 -4.75 -7.11 7.94
CA LEU A 57 -6.21 -7.11 7.97
C LEU A 57 -6.77 -8.52 7.84
N PHE A 58 -6.30 -9.30 6.86
CA PHE A 58 -6.76 -10.67 6.67
C PHE A 58 -6.33 -11.62 7.81
N ALA A 59 -5.15 -11.40 8.42
CA ALA A 59 -4.74 -12.13 9.61
C ALA A 59 -5.68 -11.88 10.79
N GLN A 60 -6.14 -10.66 10.95
CA GLN A 60 -7.10 -10.29 11.99
C GLN A 60 -8.48 -10.89 11.73
N ASP A 61 -8.95 -10.85 10.49
CA ASP A 61 -10.22 -11.45 10.08
C ASP A 61 -10.26 -12.94 10.39
N GLU A 62 -9.18 -13.66 10.07
CA GLU A 62 -9.09 -15.09 10.34
C GLU A 62 -9.09 -15.41 11.83
N ARG A 63 -8.32 -14.65 12.64
CA ARG A 63 -8.29 -14.81 14.10
C ARG A 63 -9.64 -14.53 14.76
N ALA A 64 -10.38 -13.57 14.25
CA ALA A 64 -11.69 -13.19 14.76
C ALA A 64 -12.85 -13.99 14.14
N HIS A 65 -12.56 -14.96 13.26
CA HIS A 65 -13.57 -15.75 12.54
C HIS A 65 -14.64 -14.89 11.85
N LEU A 66 -14.22 -13.71 11.31
CA LEU A 66 -15.14 -12.76 10.69
C LEU A 66 -15.79 -13.30 9.42
N ASP A 67 -15.22 -14.31 8.76
CA ASP A 67 -15.83 -15.00 7.61
C ASP A 67 -17.23 -15.55 7.96
N THR A 68 -17.39 -16.09 9.17
CA THR A 68 -18.69 -16.58 9.66
C THR A 68 -19.67 -15.43 9.89
N MET A 69 -19.20 -14.31 10.44
CA MET A 69 -20.02 -13.13 10.64
C MET A 69 -20.48 -12.50 9.33
N TYR A 70 -19.59 -12.42 8.33
CA TYR A 70 -19.92 -11.88 7.01
C TYR A 70 -20.92 -12.75 6.24
N SER A 71 -20.97 -14.07 6.52
CA SER A 71 -21.93 -14.97 5.89
C SER A 71 -23.39 -14.71 6.32
N VAL A 72 -23.59 -14.10 7.49
CA VAL A 72 -24.91 -13.78 8.06
C VAL A 72 -25.40 -12.37 7.68
N LEU A 73 -24.48 -11.51 7.22
CA LEU A 73 -24.82 -10.14 6.82
C LEU A 73 -25.52 -10.12 5.44
N PRO A 74 -26.52 -9.25 5.23
CA PRO A 74 -27.21 -9.09 3.97
C PRO A 74 -26.37 -8.33 2.93
N VAL A 75 -25.11 -8.74 2.75
CA VAL A 75 -24.15 -8.13 1.81
C VAL A 75 -23.71 -9.15 0.78
N THR A 76 -23.57 -8.70 -0.47
CA THR A 76 -23.05 -9.57 -1.52
C THR A 76 -21.53 -9.71 -1.40
N ARG A 77 -21.01 -10.88 -1.78
CA ARG A 77 -19.55 -11.15 -1.83
C ARG A 77 -18.79 -10.10 -2.64
N ALA A 78 -19.41 -9.59 -3.72
CA ALA A 78 -18.82 -8.54 -4.54
C ALA A 78 -18.69 -7.22 -3.79
N GLN A 79 -19.71 -6.85 -3.00
CA GLN A 79 -19.66 -5.61 -2.20
C GLN A 79 -18.56 -5.67 -1.14
N PHE A 80 -18.38 -6.83 -0.52
CA PHE A 80 -17.29 -7.04 0.44
C PHE A 80 -15.90 -6.88 -0.19
N VAL A 81 -15.65 -7.55 -1.34
CA VAL A 81 -14.39 -7.41 -2.08
C VAL A 81 -14.14 -5.94 -2.45
N VAL A 82 -15.14 -5.27 -3.03
CA VAL A 82 -14.99 -3.86 -3.43
C VAL A 82 -14.73 -2.95 -2.23
N ALA A 83 -15.42 -3.16 -1.10
CA ALA A 83 -15.18 -2.38 0.11
C ALA A 83 -13.73 -2.53 0.61
N ARG A 84 -13.17 -3.74 0.58
CA ARG A 84 -11.80 -4.02 1.00
C ARG A 84 -10.77 -3.35 0.07
N TYR A 85 -10.97 -3.42 -1.25
CA TYR A 85 -10.11 -2.71 -2.21
C TYR A 85 -10.16 -1.19 -2.02
N LEU A 86 -11.36 -0.63 -1.81
CA LEU A 86 -11.54 0.79 -1.54
C LEU A 86 -10.88 1.21 -0.22
N LEU A 87 -10.99 0.40 0.84
CA LEU A 87 -10.33 0.66 2.12
C LEU A 87 -8.82 0.78 1.94
N VAL A 88 -8.20 -0.20 1.28
CA VAL A 88 -6.75 -0.21 1.08
C VAL A 88 -6.32 0.94 0.16
N ALA A 89 -7.06 1.23 -0.92
CA ALA A 89 -6.78 2.36 -1.80
C ALA A 89 -6.86 3.70 -1.06
N LEU A 90 -7.85 3.87 -0.17
CA LEU A 90 -7.99 5.06 0.68
C LEU A 90 -6.79 5.23 1.60
N ILE A 91 -6.32 4.14 2.21
CA ILE A 91 -5.18 4.19 3.13
C ILE A 91 -3.87 4.48 2.38
N VAL A 92 -3.67 3.91 1.18
CA VAL A 92 -2.53 4.26 0.32
C VAL A 92 -2.57 5.75 -0.04
N ALA A 93 -3.73 6.28 -0.42
CA ALA A 93 -3.89 7.69 -0.73
C ALA A 93 -3.62 8.59 0.50
N ALA A 94 -4.13 8.21 1.68
CA ALA A 94 -3.88 8.93 2.91
C ALA A 94 -2.40 8.91 3.31
N ALA A 95 -1.73 7.76 3.25
CA ALA A 95 -0.30 7.65 3.53
C ALA A 95 0.55 8.49 2.55
N THR A 96 0.17 8.50 1.27
CA THR A 96 0.83 9.34 0.26
C THR A 96 0.66 10.82 0.57
N LEU A 97 -0.56 11.23 0.92
CA LEU A 97 -0.84 12.62 1.28
C LEU A 97 -0.05 13.07 2.52
N VAL A 98 -0.01 12.23 3.56
CA VAL A 98 0.77 12.50 4.77
C VAL A 98 2.27 12.61 4.43
N GLY A 99 2.79 11.70 3.61
CA GLY A 99 4.17 11.76 3.16
C GLY A 99 4.50 13.04 2.38
N LEU A 100 3.61 13.46 1.48
CA LEU A 100 3.78 14.69 0.71
C LEU A 100 3.72 15.95 1.61
N ILE A 101 2.82 15.98 2.58
CA ILE A 101 2.74 17.10 3.56
C ILE A 101 4.03 17.14 4.38
N ALA A 102 4.48 15.99 4.89
CA ALA A 102 5.73 15.91 5.66
C ALA A 102 6.93 16.42 4.85
N ALA A 103 7.01 16.08 3.56
CA ALA A 103 8.05 16.57 2.67
C ALA A 103 8.00 18.07 2.49
N ARG A 104 6.81 18.66 2.32
CA ARG A 104 6.65 20.11 2.19
C ARG A 104 7.05 20.86 3.46
N VAL A 105 6.74 20.28 4.62
CA VAL A 105 7.15 20.85 5.91
C VAL A 105 8.68 20.80 6.06
N ASP A 106 9.30 19.68 5.69
CA ASP A 106 10.75 19.54 5.75
C ASP A 106 11.47 20.52 4.82
N ASP A 107 11.00 20.67 3.58
CA ASP A 107 11.51 21.64 2.60
C ASP A 107 11.37 23.10 3.12
N ALA A 108 10.29 23.39 3.84
CA ALA A 108 10.08 24.74 4.42
C ALA A 108 11.00 25.04 5.62
N VAL A 109 11.34 24.00 6.41
CA VAL A 109 12.15 24.16 7.62
C VAL A 109 13.66 24.10 7.33
N ARG A 110 14.06 23.17 6.47
CA ARG A 110 15.48 22.87 6.17
C ARG A 110 15.96 23.42 4.84
N GLY A 111 15.03 23.96 4.04
CA GLY A 111 15.28 24.34 2.66
C GLY A 111 15.12 23.14 1.68
N PRO A 112 15.03 23.44 0.38
CA PRO A 112 14.88 22.39 -0.63
C PRO A 112 16.05 21.42 -0.57
N TRP A 113 15.73 20.13 -0.65
CA TRP A 113 16.74 19.07 -0.57
C TRP A 113 17.77 19.19 -1.70
N THR A 114 19.00 19.48 -1.33
CA THR A 114 20.16 19.67 -2.22
C THR A 114 20.98 18.39 -2.42
N GLY A 115 20.39 17.23 -2.17
CA GLY A 115 21.07 15.94 -2.34
C GLY A 115 21.59 15.72 -3.79
N LEU A 116 22.44 14.73 -3.95
CA LEU A 116 23.15 14.36 -5.19
C LEU A 116 22.26 14.21 -6.44
N LEU A 117 20.92 14.11 -6.25
CA LEU A 117 19.97 13.90 -7.35
C LEU A 117 18.74 14.79 -7.16
N PRO A 118 18.29 15.53 -8.21
CA PRO A 118 17.08 16.32 -8.17
C PRO A 118 15.86 15.38 -8.20
N LEU A 119 15.45 14.87 -7.04
CA LEU A 119 14.28 14.02 -6.92
C LEU A 119 13.02 14.86 -6.81
N SER A 120 12.09 14.67 -7.72
CA SER A 120 10.73 15.21 -7.58
C SER A 120 10.00 14.43 -6.48
N THR A 121 9.57 15.10 -5.41
CA THR A 121 8.72 14.53 -4.36
C THR A 121 7.48 13.83 -4.94
N VAL A 122 6.89 14.40 -5.98
CA VAL A 122 5.73 13.83 -6.69
C VAL A 122 6.12 12.58 -7.48
N GLY A 123 7.29 12.59 -8.13
CA GLY A 123 7.81 11.43 -8.87
C GLY A 123 8.07 10.24 -7.95
N VAL A 124 8.73 10.46 -6.83
CA VAL A 124 9.01 9.41 -5.82
C VAL A 124 7.73 8.88 -5.20
N ALA A 125 6.80 9.77 -4.83
CA ALA A 125 5.50 9.37 -4.28
C ALA A 125 4.73 8.49 -5.27
N GLY A 126 4.68 8.86 -6.54
CA GLY A 126 3.98 8.09 -7.56
C GLY A 126 4.62 6.74 -7.87
N LEU A 127 5.95 6.64 -7.86
CA LEU A 127 6.65 5.36 -7.97
C LEU A 127 6.38 4.46 -6.77
N ALA A 128 6.41 5.01 -5.56
CA ALA A 128 6.08 4.27 -4.35
C ALA A 128 4.63 3.76 -4.38
N VAL A 129 3.68 4.60 -4.78
CA VAL A 129 2.27 4.21 -5.00
C VAL A 129 2.14 3.13 -6.06
N GLY A 130 2.89 3.24 -7.17
CA GLY A 130 2.95 2.24 -8.22
C GLY A 130 3.41 0.88 -7.72
N ALA A 131 4.52 0.85 -7.01
CA ALA A 131 5.09 -0.37 -6.44
C ALA A 131 4.15 -1.00 -5.39
N VAL A 132 3.65 -0.21 -4.44
CA VAL A 132 2.71 -0.68 -3.42
C VAL A 132 1.40 -1.14 -4.04
N GLY A 133 0.87 -0.40 -5.02
CA GLY A 133 -0.36 -0.78 -5.72
C GLY A 133 -0.25 -2.15 -6.39
N MET A 134 0.89 -2.45 -7.03
CA MET A 134 1.13 -3.79 -7.60
C MET A 134 1.22 -4.87 -6.52
N ILE A 135 1.98 -4.65 -5.45
CA ILE A 135 2.13 -5.61 -4.35
C ILE A 135 0.75 -5.90 -3.73
N VAL A 136 0.01 -4.86 -3.39
CA VAL A 136 -1.31 -4.95 -2.77
C VAL A 136 -2.32 -5.65 -3.70
N ALA A 137 -2.29 -5.35 -5.00
CA ALA A 137 -3.18 -5.99 -5.97
C ALA A 137 -2.96 -7.51 -6.03
N ILE A 138 -1.71 -7.95 -6.03
CA ILE A 138 -1.34 -9.36 -6.00
C ILE A 138 -1.76 -10.01 -4.68
N GLN A 139 -1.46 -9.37 -3.54
CA GLN A 139 -1.83 -9.88 -2.22
C GLN A 139 -3.34 -10.06 -2.08
N LEU A 140 -4.13 -9.02 -2.40
CA LEU A 140 -5.59 -9.09 -2.32
C LEU A 140 -6.16 -10.16 -3.24
N LEU A 141 -5.65 -10.28 -4.46
CA LEU A 141 -6.06 -11.35 -5.38
C LEU A 141 -5.81 -12.73 -4.80
N LEU A 142 -4.65 -12.98 -4.21
CA LEU A 142 -4.28 -14.25 -3.59
C LEU A 142 -5.17 -14.53 -2.36
N PHE A 143 -5.40 -13.54 -1.50
CA PHE A 143 -6.22 -13.73 -0.30
C PHE A 143 -7.69 -14.05 -0.64
N PHE A 144 -8.26 -13.39 -1.63
CA PHE A 144 -9.63 -13.69 -2.06
C PHE A 144 -9.74 -15.00 -2.85
N SER A 145 -8.70 -15.43 -3.57
CA SER A 145 -8.73 -16.66 -4.35
C SER A 145 -8.44 -17.92 -3.53
N LEU A 146 -7.42 -17.89 -2.70
CA LEU A 146 -6.90 -19.06 -1.97
C LEU A 146 -7.17 -19.00 -0.46
N GLY A 147 -7.46 -17.83 0.09
CA GLY A 147 -7.61 -17.56 1.51
C GLY A 147 -6.29 -17.26 2.22
N TYR A 148 -6.38 -16.56 3.34
CA TYR A 148 -5.21 -16.10 4.09
C TYR A 148 -4.42 -17.27 4.71
N ALA A 149 -5.08 -18.27 5.28
CA ALA A 149 -4.42 -19.42 5.90
C ALA A 149 -3.37 -20.09 5.01
N ARG A 150 -3.64 -20.12 3.68
CA ARG A 150 -2.73 -20.78 2.71
C ARG A 150 -1.70 -19.79 2.13
N THR A 151 -2.00 -18.53 2.06
CA THR A 151 -1.20 -17.55 1.29
C THR A 151 -0.55 -16.46 2.13
N GLY A 152 -0.94 -16.31 3.41
CA GLY A 152 -0.45 -15.24 4.27
C GLY A 152 1.08 -15.22 4.37
N MET A 153 1.70 -16.37 4.63
CA MET A 153 3.15 -16.46 4.73
C MET A 153 3.86 -16.13 3.40
N TYR A 154 3.30 -16.56 2.27
CA TYR A 154 3.87 -16.27 0.95
C TYR A 154 3.73 -14.79 0.58
N ALA A 155 2.62 -14.16 0.94
CA ALA A 155 2.38 -12.74 0.69
C ALA A 155 3.34 -11.85 1.50
N TYR A 156 3.55 -12.16 2.77
CA TYR A 156 4.58 -11.50 3.60
C TYR A 156 5.98 -11.74 3.05
N GLY A 157 6.31 -13.01 2.77
CA GLY A 157 7.61 -13.39 2.24
C GLY A 157 7.93 -12.72 0.92
N ALA A 158 7.00 -12.70 -0.02
CA ALA A 158 7.17 -12.03 -1.30
C ALA A 158 7.41 -10.52 -1.15
N THR A 159 6.65 -9.85 -0.26
CA THR A 159 6.84 -8.43 0.01
C THR A 159 8.22 -8.15 0.60
N MET A 160 8.65 -8.96 1.58
CA MET A 160 9.98 -8.85 2.19
C MET A 160 11.10 -9.10 1.16
N ILE A 161 10.96 -10.14 0.32
CA ILE A 161 11.94 -10.47 -0.73
C ILE A 161 12.04 -9.30 -1.71
N LEU A 162 10.92 -8.71 -2.14
CA LEU A 162 10.93 -7.57 -3.06
C LEU A 162 11.62 -6.35 -2.44
N MET A 163 11.35 -6.04 -1.17
CA MET A 163 12.01 -4.94 -0.46
C MET A 163 13.51 -5.19 -0.32
N PHE A 164 13.90 -6.40 0.05
CA PHE A 164 15.30 -6.77 0.19
C PHE A 164 16.03 -6.78 -1.16
N ALA A 165 15.41 -7.32 -2.20
CA ALA A 165 15.94 -7.31 -3.56
C ALA A 165 16.15 -5.89 -4.08
N PHE A 166 15.22 -4.96 -3.79
CA PHE A 166 15.39 -3.55 -4.15
C PHE A 166 16.59 -2.92 -3.41
N GLY A 167 16.75 -3.22 -2.11
CA GLY A 167 17.91 -2.78 -1.33
C GLY A 167 19.25 -3.33 -1.88
N LEU A 168 19.28 -4.60 -2.27
CA LEU A 168 20.46 -5.20 -2.92
C LEU A 168 20.73 -4.62 -4.29
N LEU A 169 19.68 -4.35 -5.08
CA LEU A 169 19.79 -3.75 -6.40
C LEU A 169 20.50 -2.38 -6.32
N THR A 170 20.12 -1.55 -5.35
CA THR A 170 20.74 -0.23 -5.15
C THR A 170 22.21 -0.33 -4.77
N GLN A 171 22.63 -1.39 -4.05
CA GLN A 171 24.01 -1.60 -3.65
C GLN A 171 24.87 -2.24 -4.74
N LYS A 172 24.33 -3.21 -5.49
CA LYS A 172 25.09 -4.02 -6.46
C LYS A 172 25.07 -3.46 -7.88
N LEU A 173 24.03 -2.71 -8.23
CA LEU A 173 23.85 -2.12 -9.55
C LEU A 173 23.57 -0.60 -9.42
N PRO A 174 24.56 0.19 -8.99
CA PRO A 174 24.37 1.62 -8.73
C PRO A 174 23.92 2.40 -9.98
N ASP A 175 24.38 2.02 -11.18
CA ASP A 175 24.00 2.67 -12.43
C ASP A 175 22.52 2.47 -12.77
N LEU A 176 22.01 1.27 -12.50
CA LEU A 176 20.60 0.95 -12.70
C LEU A 176 19.74 1.66 -11.67
N ALA A 177 20.18 1.68 -10.41
CA ALA A 177 19.54 2.45 -9.36
C ALA A 177 19.52 3.94 -9.69
N ALA A 178 20.64 4.53 -10.14
CA ALA A 178 20.72 5.92 -10.57
C ALA A 178 19.79 6.22 -11.77
N THR A 179 19.58 5.25 -12.65
CA THR A 179 18.64 5.38 -13.77
C THR A 179 17.19 5.41 -13.28
N ILE A 180 16.80 4.49 -12.41
CA ILE A 180 15.47 4.47 -11.78
C ILE A 180 15.21 5.78 -11.00
N ILE A 181 16.21 6.25 -10.26
CA ILE A 181 16.13 7.50 -9.51
C ILE A 181 16.00 8.72 -10.42
N ARG A 182 16.71 8.75 -11.55
CA ARG A 182 16.56 9.82 -12.57
C ARG A 182 15.13 9.84 -13.13
N TRP A 183 14.53 8.69 -13.36
CA TRP A 183 13.13 8.61 -13.77
C TRP A 183 12.19 9.15 -12.67
N ALA A 184 12.48 8.86 -11.40
CA ALA A 184 11.76 9.42 -10.26
C ALA A 184 11.87 10.96 -10.16
N GLY A 185 12.88 11.56 -10.77
CA GLY A 185 13.02 13.02 -10.87
C GLY A 185 11.93 13.68 -11.73
N SER A 186 11.26 12.94 -12.60
CA SER A 186 10.21 13.47 -13.48
C SER A 186 8.82 13.39 -12.82
N PRO A 187 8.03 14.47 -12.79
CA PRO A 187 6.65 14.44 -12.29
C PRO A 187 5.74 13.53 -13.11
N TRP A 188 6.04 13.31 -14.40
CA TRP A 188 5.31 12.38 -15.26
C TRP A 188 5.42 10.94 -14.80
N THR A 189 6.56 10.53 -14.25
CA THR A 189 6.75 9.20 -13.70
C THR A 189 5.79 8.94 -12.52
N GLY A 190 5.53 9.99 -11.71
CA GLY A 190 4.55 9.93 -10.64
C GLY A 190 3.14 9.68 -11.16
N ALA A 191 2.72 10.39 -12.20
CA ALA A 191 1.40 10.21 -12.82
C ALA A 191 1.26 8.81 -13.45
N VAL A 192 2.29 8.36 -14.18
CA VAL A 192 2.31 7.03 -14.80
C VAL A 192 2.28 5.93 -13.74
N GLY A 193 3.11 6.02 -12.69
CA GLY A 193 3.13 5.04 -11.59
C GLY A 193 1.79 4.92 -10.88
N SER A 194 1.17 6.06 -10.54
CA SER A 194 -0.16 6.08 -9.92
C SER A 194 -1.25 5.55 -10.86
N GLY A 195 -1.18 5.86 -12.15
CA GLY A 195 -2.11 5.37 -13.17
C GLY A 195 -2.02 3.84 -13.33
N ILE A 196 -0.81 3.29 -13.40
CA ILE A 196 -0.58 1.84 -13.44
C ILE A 196 -1.13 1.18 -12.17
N ALA A 197 -0.84 1.73 -10.98
CA ALA A 197 -1.38 1.21 -9.72
C ALA A 197 -2.91 1.14 -9.73
N ALA A 198 -3.57 2.22 -10.16
CA ALA A 198 -5.03 2.28 -10.25
C ALA A 198 -5.59 1.23 -11.23
N ALA A 199 -4.98 1.09 -12.40
CA ALA A 199 -5.38 0.11 -13.41
C ALA A 199 -5.22 -1.33 -12.90
N VAL A 200 -4.07 -1.65 -12.30
CA VAL A 200 -3.76 -2.99 -11.77
C VAL A 200 -4.69 -3.33 -10.59
N LEU A 201 -4.94 -2.38 -9.68
CA LEU A 201 -5.90 -2.56 -8.58
C LEU A 201 -7.32 -2.81 -9.10
N ALA A 202 -7.77 -2.06 -10.12
CA ALA A 202 -9.08 -2.24 -10.71
C ALA A 202 -9.22 -3.64 -11.38
N LEU A 203 -8.23 -4.05 -12.17
CA LEU A 203 -8.18 -5.38 -12.78
C LEU A 203 -8.16 -6.49 -11.73
N SER A 204 -7.36 -6.33 -10.69
CA SER A 204 -7.29 -7.26 -9.57
C SER A 204 -8.62 -7.36 -8.83
N ALA A 205 -9.31 -6.23 -8.59
CA ALA A 205 -10.63 -6.21 -7.94
C ALA A 205 -11.68 -6.97 -8.77
N VAL A 206 -11.73 -6.75 -10.09
CA VAL A 206 -12.64 -7.47 -10.99
C VAL A 206 -12.36 -8.97 -10.98
N SER A 207 -11.08 -9.35 -11.02
CA SER A 207 -10.65 -10.75 -10.98
C SER A 207 -10.99 -11.40 -9.63
N SER A 208 -10.74 -10.70 -8.52
CA SER A 208 -11.09 -11.16 -7.17
C SER A 208 -12.58 -11.37 -6.99
N VAL A 209 -13.42 -10.48 -7.49
CA VAL A 209 -14.89 -10.65 -7.46
C VAL A 209 -15.31 -11.92 -8.21
N ARG A 210 -14.73 -12.17 -9.39
CA ARG A 210 -15.04 -13.37 -10.19
C ARG A 210 -14.63 -14.66 -9.49
N LEU A 211 -13.42 -14.68 -8.92
CA LEU A 211 -12.86 -15.84 -8.22
C LEU A 211 -13.58 -16.11 -6.90
N TYR A 212 -13.86 -15.08 -6.12
CA TYR A 212 -14.53 -15.20 -4.83
C TYR A 212 -16.00 -15.67 -4.97
N ARG A 213 -16.67 -15.32 -6.08
CA ARG A 213 -18.01 -15.85 -6.38
C ARG A 213 -18.03 -17.36 -6.66
N ARG A 214 -16.94 -17.91 -7.19
CA ARG A 214 -16.80 -19.33 -7.53
C ARG A 214 -16.37 -20.20 -6.35
N ARG A 215 -15.92 -19.58 -5.26
CA ARG A 215 -15.49 -20.32 -4.07
C ARG A 215 -16.72 -20.80 -3.31
N SER A 216 -16.89 -22.13 -3.21
CA SER A 216 -17.82 -22.76 -2.25
C SER A 216 -17.24 -22.59 -0.84
N LEU A 217 -17.97 -21.96 0.05
CA LEU A 217 -17.67 -21.96 1.48
C LEU A 217 -18.21 -23.24 2.09
#